data_8a2504ef8ae9611884e49e1b499b8a8b
#
_entry.id   8a2504ef8ae9611884e49e1b499b8a8b
#
_cell.length_a   1.000
_cell.length_b   1.000
_cell.length_c   1.000
_cell.angle_alpha   90.00
_cell.angle_beta   90.00
_cell.angle_gamma   90.00
#
_symmetry.space_group_name_H-M   'P 1'
#
loop_
_entity.id
_entity.type
_entity.pdbx_description
1 polymer ?
#
loop_
_entity_poly.entity_id
_entity_poly.type
_entity_poly.pdbx_seq_one_letter_code
_entity_poly.pdbx_strand_id
1 'polypeptide(L)'
;YHALLLLHTELLNDSLHKTQEWRFFDSTTTIASEWTQTAFDDSNWNVAVPESVTLQPRGSQYFRKPFNGVANMAAYEIQLKFIAYINGKEVFREHMPAPESGVITPSTPSSGSFATPAFHGVIRPASEVSATSSNVLAVELHFSS
;
A
#
# COMPACT_ATOMS: atom_id res chain seq x y z
N TYR A 1 -15.63 9.69 3.01
CA TYR A 1 -15.16 8.33 3.34
C TYR A 1 -13.65 8.39 3.48
N HIS A 2 -13.13 8.20 4.70
CA HIS A 2 -11.70 8.14 4.94
C HIS A 2 -11.23 6.70 4.65
N ALA A 3 -10.33 6.54 3.71
CA ALA A 3 -9.61 5.29 3.56
C ALA A 3 -8.71 5.14 4.79
N LEU A 4 -9.05 4.22 5.67
CA LEU A 4 -8.29 3.99 6.89
C LEU A 4 -7.15 3.01 6.57
N LEU A 5 -5.97 3.54 6.31
CA LEU A 5 -4.74 2.75 6.23
C LEU A 5 -4.27 2.48 7.66
N LEU A 6 -4.62 1.32 8.22
CA LEU A 6 -4.07 0.86 9.49
C LEU A 6 -2.98 -0.16 9.19
N LEU A 7 -1.75 0.29 9.25
CA LEU A 7 -0.60 -0.58 9.32
C LEU A 7 -0.37 -0.91 10.80
N HIS A 8 -0.83 -2.05 11.25
CA HIS A 8 -0.44 -2.58 12.54
C HIS A 8 0.69 -3.57 12.31
N THR A 9 1.90 -3.10 12.46
CA THR A 9 3.07 -3.96 12.43
C THR A 9 3.67 -3.94 13.83
N GLU A 10 3.38 -4.94 14.62
CA GLU A 10 4.04 -5.09 15.92
C GLU A 10 5.57 -5.29 15.80
N LEU A 11 6.07 -5.49 14.59
CA LEU A 11 7.47 -5.82 14.30
C LEU A 11 8.16 -4.89 13.32
N LEU A 12 7.42 -4.09 12.56
CA LEU A 12 7.98 -3.08 11.67
C LEU A 12 7.69 -1.71 12.27
N ASN A 13 8.70 -1.12 12.83
CA ASN A 13 8.91 0.28 13.22
C ASN A 13 7.71 1.23 12.99
N ASP A 14 7.39 2.08 13.96
CA ASP A 14 6.38 3.15 13.92
C ASP A 14 6.40 4.04 12.66
N SER A 15 7.46 3.96 11.85
CA SER A 15 7.59 4.70 10.59
C SER A 15 6.55 4.33 9.53
N LEU A 16 5.91 3.15 9.61
CA LEU A 16 4.89 2.71 8.66
C LEU A 16 3.46 3.02 9.13
N HIS A 17 3.31 3.71 10.25
CA HIS A 17 2.00 4.04 10.77
C HIS A 17 1.30 5.09 9.88
N LYS A 18 -0.02 5.00 9.79
CA LYS A 18 -0.88 5.92 9.03
C LYS A 18 -0.79 7.39 9.45
N THR A 19 -0.26 7.68 10.64
CA THR A 19 -0.03 9.04 11.15
C THR A 19 1.31 9.64 10.71
N GLN A 20 2.13 8.86 10.04
CA GLN A 20 3.41 9.32 9.49
C GLN A 20 3.23 9.87 8.08
N GLU A 21 4.15 10.73 7.65
CA GLU A 21 4.17 11.23 6.28
C GLU A 21 4.60 10.14 5.29
N TRP A 22 3.87 10.06 4.18
CA TRP A 22 4.11 9.16 3.06
C TRP A 22 4.22 9.94 1.77
N ARG A 23 4.95 9.41 0.81
CA ARG A 23 4.84 9.87 -0.58
C ARG A 23 3.48 9.45 -1.13
N PHE A 24 2.84 10.37 -1.84
CA PHE A 24 1.46 10.22 -2.27
C PHE A 24 1.25 10.80 -3.67
N PHE A 25 0.51 10.07 -4.49
CA PHE A 25 0.16 10.48 -5.84
C PHE A 25 -1.27 10.08 -6.20
N ASP A 26 -2.06 11.03 -6.69
CA ASP A 26 -3.39 10.79 -7.28
C ASP A 26 -3.26 10.63 -8.79
N SER A 27 -3.93 9.62 -9.37
CA SER A 27 -3.96 9.48 -10.81
C SER A 27 -5.29 8.90 -11.31
N THR A 28 -5.74 9.43 -12.43
CA THR A 28 -6.81 8.84 -13.25
C THR A 28 -6.24 8.09 -14.46
N THR A 29 -4.94 8.13 -14.65
CA THR A 29 -4.23 7.45 -15.74
C THR A 29 -3.23 6.45 -15.18
N THR A 30 -2.92 5.43 -15.96
CA THR A 30 -1.93 4.42 -15.56
C THR A 30 -0.59 5.07 -15.29
N ILE A 31 0.01 4.75 -14.15
CA ILE A 31 1.37 5.18 -13.79
C ILE A 31 2.38 4.09 -14.16
N ALA A 32 3.67 4.44 -14.13
CA ALA A 32 4.74 3.50 -14.44
C ALA A 32 4.66 2.26 -13.53
N SER A 33 4.79 1.06 -14.08
CA SER A 33 4.68 -0.20 -13.32
C SER A 33 5.75 -0.34 -12.23
N GLU A 34 6.86 0.35 -12.40
CA GLU A 34 8.00 0.36 -11.48
C GLU A 34 7.73 1.12 -10.18
N TRP A 35 6.60 1.79 -10.06
CA TRP A 35 6.25 2.57 -8.86
C TRP A 35 6.29 1.76 -7.56
N THR A 36 6.18 0.45 -7.62
CA THR A 36 6.27 -0.45 -6.47
C THR A 36 7.70 -0.83 -6.07
N GLN A 37 8.68 -0.51 -6.93
CA GLN A 37 10.08 -0.91 -6.74
C GLN A 37 10.84 0.04 -5.82
N THR A 38 11.87 -0.46 -5.13
CA THR A 38 12.71 0.34 -4.24
C THR A 38 13.47 1.45 -4.98
N ALA A 39 13.86 1.21 -6.23
CA ALA A 39 14.63 2.15 -7.04
C ALA A 39 13.77 3.22 -7.74
N PHE A 40 12.45 3.18 -7.61
CA PHE A 40 11.57 4.17 -8.23
C PHE A 40 11.78 5.56 -7.60
N ASP A 41 11.94 6.57 -8.46
CA ASP A 41 12.05 7.97 -8.02
C ASP A 41 10.66 8.58 -7.80
N ASP A 42 10.30 8.74 -6.54
CA ASP A 42 9.06 9.37 -6.10
C ASP A 42 9.27 10.81 -5.60
N SER A 43 10.40 11.45 -5.93
CA SER A 43 10.74 12.80 -5.47
C SER A 43 9.69 13.86 -5.90
N ASN A 44 9.02 13.64 -7.01
CA ASN A 44 7.96 14.50 -7.54
C ASN A 44 6.56 14.21 -6.94
N TRP A 45 6.44 13.20 -6.11
CA TRP A 45 5.18 12.89 -5.44
C TRP A 45 4.94 13.84 -4.26
N ASN A 46 3.69 14.11 -3.96
CA ASN A 46 3.33 14.89 -2.78
C ASN A 46 3.73 14.14 -1.49
N VAL A 47 3.77 14.89 -0.40
CA VAL A 47 3.93 14.33 0.94
C VAL A 47 2.63 14.57 1.70
N ALA A 48 2.07 13.52 2.28
CA ALA A 48 0.85 13.61 3.07
C ALA A 48 0.80 12.54 4.16
N VAL A 49 0.07 12.84 5.21
CA VAL A 49 -0.35 11.84 6.19
C VAL A 49 -1.57 11.12 5.60
N PRO A 50 -1.56 9.77 5.44
CA PRO A 50 -2.64 9.05 4.77
C PRO A 50 -4.05 9.35 5.32
N GLU A 51 -4.19 9.57 6.62
CA GLU A 51 -5.48 9.92 7.23
C GLU A 51 -6.05 11.26 6.74
N SER A 52 -5.21 12.16 6.26
CA SER A 52 -5.61 13.48 5.76
C SER A 52 -6.00 13.48 4.28
N VAL A 53 -5.74 12.40 3.57
CA VAL A 53 -5.98 12.31 2.13
C VAL A 53 -7.41 11.85 1.84
N THR A 54 -8.13 12.62 1.03
CA THR A 54 -9.47 12.27 0.60
C THR A 54 -9.40 11.47 -0.70
N LEU A 55 -10.05 10.31 -0.74
CA LEU A 55 -10.13 9.49 -1.94
C LEU A 55 -10.89 10.24 -3.05
N GLN A 56 -10.24 10.42 -4.20
CA GLN A 56 -10.83 11.09 -5.35
C GLN A 56 -11.81 10.17 -6.08
N PRO A 57 -12.97 10.68 -6.55
CA PRO A 57 -13.87 9.91 -7.39
C PRO A 57 -13.19 9.48 -8.70
N ARG A 58 -13.34 8.21 -9.06
CA ARG A 58 -12.86 7.63 -10.34
C ARG A 58 -11.35 7.67 -10.58
N GLY A 59 -10.57 7.79 -9.52
CA GLY A 59 -9.11 7.70 -9.61
C GLY A 59 -8.57 6.68 -8.62
N SER A 60 -7.28 6.45 -8.69
CA SER A 60 -6.56 5.67 -7.71
C SER A 60 -5.55 6.53 -7.00
N GLN A 61 -5.28 6.16 -5.77
CA GLN A 61 -4.28 6.81 -4.93
C GLN A 61 -3.16 5.83 -4.66
N TYR A 62 -1.95 6.31 -4.79
CA TYR A 62 -0.73 5.55 -4.64
C TYR A 62 0.07 6.13 -3.49
N PHE A 63 0.47 5.28 -2.55
CA PHE A 63 1.26 5.65 -1.39
C PHE A 63 2.55 4.85 -1.38
N ARG A 64 3.63 5.51 -1.00
CA ARG A 64 4.95 4.88 -0.85
C ARG A 64 5.59 5.32 0.45
N LYS A 65 6.20 4.37 1.14
CA LYS A 65 6.99 4.63 2.35
C LYS A 65 8.22 3.74 2.38
N PRO A 66 9.43 4.32 2.34
CA PRO A 66 10.64 3.58 2.62
C PRO A 66 10.71 3.22 4.11
N PHE A 67 11.24 2.06 4.42
CA PHE A 67 11.47 1.62 5.78
C PHE A 67 12.68 0.70 5.88
N ASN A 68 13.23 0.59 7.08
CA ASN A 68 14.31 -0.34 7.39
C ASN A 68 13.73 -1.65 7.93
N GLY A 69 14.27 -2.77 7.48
CA GLY A 69 13.93 -4.08 8.03
C GLY A 69 14.50 -4.26 9.45
N VAL A 70 13.98 -5.25 10.13
CA VAL A 70 14.44 -5.64 11.47
C VAL A 70 15.21 -6.96 11.37
N ALA A 71 16.41 -7.01 11.92
CA ALA A 71 17.20 -8.24 11.98
C ALA A 71 16.49 -9.33 12.79
N ASN A 72 16.64 -10.58 12.38
CA ASN A 72 16.07 -11.76 13.05
C ASN A 72 14.54 -11.80 13.10
N MET A 73 13.85 -11.07 12.22
CA MET A 73 12.42 -11.16 12.07
C MET A 73 12.03 -12.51 11.47
N ALA A 74 11.09 -13.23 12.08
CA ALA A 74 10.59 -14.52 11.58
C ALA A 74 9.48 -14.33 10.53
N ALA A 75 8.58 -13.37 10.77
CA ALA A 75 7.45 -13.04 9.92
C ALA A 75 7.03 -11.59 10.17
N TYR A 76 6.19 -11.05 9.29
CA TYR A 76 5.53 -9.78 9.51
C TYR A 76 4.03 -9.90 9.17
N GLU A 77 3.21 -9.04 9.71
CA GLU A 77 1.79 -8.95 9.42
C GLU A 77 1.48 -7.62 8.76
N ILE A 78 0.68 -7.67 7.69
CA ILE A 78 0.12 -6.49 7.04
C ILE A 78 -1.38 -6.48 7.25
N GLN A 79 -1.90 -5.37 7.74
CA GLN A 79 -3.33 -5.11 7.87
C GLN A 79 -3.69 -3.91 7.01
N LEU A 80 -4.27 -4.15 5.85
CA LEU A 80 -4.61 -3.13 4.86
C LEU A 80 -5.96 -3.40 4.23
N LYS A 81 -6.46 -2.39 3.54
CA LYS A 81 -7.55 -2.50 2.56
C LYS A 81 -6.94 -2.18 1.20
N PHE A 82 -7.17 -3.02 0.18
CA PHE A 82 -6.73 -2.84 -1.22
C PHE A 82 -5.49 -3.65 -1.60
N ILE A 83 -4.54 -3.08 -2.33
CA ILE A 83 -3.36 -3.81 -2.79
C ILE A 83 -2.11 -3.24 -2.14
N ALA A 84 -1.27 -4.11 -1.63
CA ALA A 84 0.03 -3.74 -1.08
C ALA A 84 1.16 -4.53 -1.74
N TYR A 85 2.28 -3.85 -1.87
CA TYR A 85 3.52 -4.39 -2.44
C TYR A 85 4.68 -4.12 -1.49
N ILE A 86 5.55 -5.10 -1.31
CA ILE A 86 6.85 -4.90 -0.67
C ILE A 86 7.93 -5.17 -1.70
N ASN A 87 8.80 -4.19 -1.91
CA ASN A 87 9.92 -4.27 -2.85
C ASN A 87 9.50 -4.74 -4.26
N GLY A 88 8.35 -4.29 -4.74
CA GLY A 88 7.80 -4.64 -6.05
C GLY A 88 7.00 -5.94 -6.09
N LYS A 89 6.95 -6.71 -5.01
CA LYS A 89 6.17 -7.95 -4.93
C LYS A 89 4.83 -7.69 -4.24
N GLU A 90 3.74 -8.08 -4.89
CA GLU A 90 2.41 -8.04 -4.26
C GLU A 90 2.37 -8.99 -3.04
N VAL A 91 1.97 -8.44 -1.90
CA VAL A 91 1.91 -9.17 -0.63
C VAL A 91 0.51 -9.24 -0.05
N PHE A 92 -0.39 -8.36 -0.52
CA PHE A 92 -1.77 -8.31 -0.07
C PHE A 92 -2.69 -7.78 -1.16
N ARG A 93 -3.90 -8.35 -1.25
CA ARG A 93 -4.96 -7.88 -2.15
C ARG A 93 -6.33 -8.14 -1.52
N GLU A 94 -7.16 -7.11 -1.45
CA GLU A 94 -8.52 -7.20 -0.97
C GLU A 94 -9.46 -6.28 -1.76
N HIS A 95 -10.68 -6.74 -2.02
CA HIS A 95 -11.71 -6.01 -2.77
C HIS A 95 -11.30 -5.52 -4.17
N MET A 96 -10.31 -6.16 -4.75
CA MET A 96 -9.87 -5.90 -6.12
C MET A 96 -9.97 -7.18 -6.95
N PRO A 97 -10.17 -7.07 -8.28
CA PRO A 97 -10.14 -8.24 -9.15
C PRO A 97 -8.88 -9.07 -8.95
N ALA A 98 -9.02 -10.38 -9.07
CA ALA A 98 -7.88 -11.28 -8.98
C ALA A 98 -6.84 -10.98 -10.06
N PRO A 99 -5.54 -11.25 -9.83
CA PRO A 99 -4.47 -10.94 -10.78
C PRO A 99 -4.70 -11.52 -12.17
N GLU A 100 -5.30 -12.70 -12.24
CA GLU A 100 -5.65 -13.39 -13.50
C GLU A 100 -6.83 -12.77 -14.25
N SER A 101 -7.58 -11.86 -13.62
CA SER A 101 -8.74 -11.21 -14.25
C SER A 101 -8.37 -10.03 -15.14
N GLY A 102 -7.09 -9.70 -15.25
CA GLY A 102 -6.58 -8.64 -16.12
C GLY A 102 -5.78 -7.58 -15.41
N VAL A 103 -5.36 -6.59 -16.17
CA VAL A 103 -4.58 -5.46 -15.66
C VAL A 103 -5.48 -4.53 -14.86
N ILE A 104 -5.08 -4.20 -13.63
CA ILE A 104 -5.73 -3.17 -12.82
C ILE A 104 -5.28 -1.81 -13.33
N THR A 105 -6.24 -0.94 -13.60
CA THR A 105 -6.01 0.44 -14.01
C THR A 105 -6.54 1.40 -12.95
N PRO A 106 -6.18 2.68 -12.94
CA PRO A 106 -6.72 3.66 -12.00
C PRO A 106 -8.25 3.76 -12.01
N SER A 107 -8.88 3.42 -13.12
CA SER A 107 -10.35 3.38 -13.25
C SER A 107 -10.98 2.05 -12.86
N THR A 108 -10.21 1.05 -12.44
CA THR A 108 -10.75 -0.22 -11.95
C THR A 108 -11.37 0.01 -10.57
N PRO A 109 -12.69 -0.15 -10.40
CA PRO A 109 -13.30 0.05 -9.10
C PRO A 109 -13.01 -1.13 -8.16
N SER A 110 -12.94 -0.85 -6.87
CA SER A 110 -12.94 -1.90 -5.85
C SER A 110 -14.30 -2.58 -5.80
N SER A 111 -14.31 -3.90 -5.62
CA SER A 111 -15.53 -4.69 -5.40
C SER A 111 -15.83 -4.77 -3.91
N GLY A 112 -16.91 -4.20 -3.46
CA GLY A 112 -17.38 -4.35 -2.08
C GLY A 112 -17.60 -3.05 -1.32
N SER A 113 -18.45 -3.14 -0.33
CA SER A 113 -18.81 -2.06 0.57
C SER A 113 -17.89 -2.08 1.80
N PHE A 114 -17.32 -0.93 2.13
CA PHE A 114 -16.55 -0.72 3.37
C PHE A 114 -17.44 -0.49 4.60
N ALA A 115 -18.59 -1.15 4.69
CA ALA A 115 -19.57 -0.94 5.74
C ALA A 115 -19.06 -1.31 7.15
N THR A 116 -17.97 -2.05 7.27
CA THR A 116 -17.37 -2.39 8.57
C THR A 116 -15.86 -2.23 8.52
N PRO A 117 -15.24 -1.66 9.56
CA PRO A 117 -13.78 -1.56 9.67
C PRO A 117 -13.20 -2.91 10.11
N ALA A 118 -13.49 -3.99 9.38
CA ALA A 118 -12.78 -5.24 9.59
C ALA A 118 -11.39 -5.11 8.96
N PHE A 119 -10.36 -5.20 9.77
CA PHE A 119 -8.99 -5.32 9.29
C PHE A 119 -8.76 -6.79 8.98
N HIS A 120 -8.42 -7.05 7.73
CA HIS A 120 -7.93 -8.36 7.34
C HIS A 120 -6.41 -8.29 7.32
N GLY A 121 -5.78 -9.08 8.17
CA GLY A 121 -4.33 -9.23 8.24
C GLY A 121 -3.87 -10.43 7.44
N VAL A 122 -2.68 -10.34 6.88
CA VAL A 122 -1.96 -11.48 6.31
C VAL A 122 -0.59 -11.57 6.93
N ILE A 123 -0.21 -12.77 7.35
CA ILE A 123 1.13 -13.06 7.85
C ILE A 123 2.00 -13.47 6.67
N ARG A 124 3.15 -12.79 6.53
CA ARG A 124 4.09 -12.99 5.42
C ARG A 124 5.46 -13.40 5.94
N PRO A 125 6.22 -14.19 5.15
CA PRO A 125 7.57 -14.59 5.54
C PRO A 125 8.53 -13.39 5.56
N ALA A 126 9.40 -13.35 6.56
CA ALA A 126 10.39 -12.27 6.71
C ALA A 126 11.36 -12.14 5.52
N SER A 127 11.52 -13.20 4.72
CA SER A 127 12.37 -13.19 3.53
C SER A 127 11.96 -12.17 2.44
N GLU A 128 10.75 -11.63 2.52
CA GLU A 128 10.28 -10.57 1.61
C GLU A 128 10.81 -9.18 1.99
N VAL A 129 11.35 -9.04 3.19
CA VAL A 129 11.90 -7.79 3.74
C VAL A 129 13.39 -7.93 3.92
N SER A 130 14.17 -7.02 3.34
CA SER A 130 15.62 -7.00 3.56
C SER A 130 15.92 -6.49 4.96
N ALA A 131 16.72 -7.25 5.72
CA ALA A 131 17.19 -6.83 7.04
C ALA A 131 18.35 -5.82 6.98
N THR A 132 19.03 -5.71 5.84
CA THR A 132 20.29 -4.97 5.70
C THR A 132 20.22 -3.80 4.72
N SER A 133 19.15 -3.67 3.97
CA SER A 133 18.95 -2.59 3.00
C SER A 133 17.58 -1.92 3.18
N SER A 134 17.40 -0.77 2.53
CA SER A 134 16.12 -0.09 2.51
C SER A 134 15.08 -0.93 1.79
N ASN A 135 13.88 -0.93 2.34
CA ASN A 135 12.68 -1.53 1.75
C ASN A 135 11.69 -0.42 1.39
N VAL A 136 10.72 -0.74 0.54
CA VAL A 136 9.58 0.13 0.30
C VAL A 136 8.27 -0.64 0.46
N LEU A 137 7.35 -0.05 1.20
CA LEU A 137 5.94 -0.43 1.19
C LEU A 137 5.22 0.50 0.23
N ALA A 138 4.58 -0.09 -0.76
CA ALA A 138 3.77 0.61 -1.75
C ALA A 138 2.32 0.14 -1.64
N VAL A 139 1.36 1.07 -1.63
CA VAL A 139 -0.05 0.78 -1.45
C VAL A 139 -0.87 1.49 -2.51
N GLU A 140 -1.80 0.76 -3.09
CA GLU A 140 -2.70 1.24 -4.13
C GLU A 140 -4.14 1.18 -3.62
N LEU A 141 -4.80 2.34 -3.59
CA LEU A 141 -6.19 2.50 -3.18
C LEU A 141 -7.05 2.82 -4.40
N HIS A 142 -8.18 2.12 -4.53
CA HIS A 142 -9.14 2.35 -5.59
C HIS A 142 -10.47 2.86 -5.04
N PHE A 143 -11.17 3.64 -5.86
CA PHE A 143 -12.52 4.10 -5.51
C PHE A 143 -13.50 2.92 -5.47
N SER A 144 -14.56 3.02 -4.67
CA SER A 144 -15.69 2.09 -4.71
C SER A 144 -16.67 2.49 -5.80
N SER A 145 -17.16 1.51 -6.54
CA SER A 145 -18.25 1.71 -7.50
C SER A 145 -19.57 2.09 -6.81
#